data_c454203a751a79b24b9f171df6aa4b1d
#
_entry.id   c454203a751a79b24b9f171df6aa4b1d
#
_cell.length_a   1.000
_cell.length_b   1.000
_cell.length_c   1.000
_cell.angle_alpha   90.00
_cell.angle_beta   90.00
_cell.angle_gamma   90.00
#
_symmetry.space_group_name_H-M   'P 1'
#
loop_
_entity.id
_entity.type
_entity.pdbx_description
1 polymer ?
#
loop_
_entity_poly.entity_id
_entity_poly.type
_entity_poly.pdbx_seq_one_letter_code
_entity_poly.pdbx_strand_id
1 'polypeptide(L)'
;NFYLEVAKMRAARLLWCRIMKGFDAKNPKSLMLRTHCQTSGWSLTEQDPYNNVVRTTIEAMAAVFGGTQSLHTNSFDEAIALPTEFSSRIARNTQLYLQRDCGLCSWVDPFGGSLLLEQRTQALVRQALDRIQEIEEAGGMTKALENSLPKRRIEEAAARKQARIDSGIDPIIGVNAYRPLVDLITPEIPLLKVDHEQVLKAQLDSLQTLRAGRDEVAVQNALRALREVARVMASDNPTKDQETKDQETNAEKTAGFGLMECAVEAARHRATLGEISGALEDIFGRYTAQPFSIQGVYAQQMAQDIHFEKALAAVRAFADEHGRRPRILVAKLGQDGHDRGAKIIA
;
A
#
# COMPACT_ATOMS: atom_id res chain seq x y z
N ASN A 1 -3.41 15.31 8.47
CA ASN A 1 -4.03 16.65 8.59
C ASN A 1 -5.28 16.71 7.71
N PHE A 2 -6.45 16.92 8.34
CA PHE A 2 -7.77 16.91 7.70
C PHE A 2 -7.83 17.77 6.43
N TYR A 3 -7.48 19.05 6.52
CA TYR A 3 -7.56 19.97 5.38
C TYR A 3 -6.57 19.62 4.25
N LEU A 4 -5.41 19.03 4.58
CA LEU A 4 -4.47 18.58 3.55
C LEU A 4 -5.01 17.35 2.81
N GLU A 5 -5.72 16.46 3.47
CA GLU A 5 -6.34 15.30 2.80
C GLU A 5 -7.45 15.74 1.85
N VAL A 6 -8.29 16.70 2.26
CA VAL A 6 -9.29 17.32 1.37
C VAL A 6 -8.60 17.96 0.16
N ALA A 7 -7.58 18.78 0.38
CA ALA A 7 -6.83 19.45 -0.69
C ALA A 7 -6.13 18.44 -1.62
N LYS A 8 -5.61 17.33 -1.09
CA LYS A 8 -4.99 16.25 -1.87
C LYS A 8 -5.96 15.65 -2.88
N MET A 9 -7.17 15.35 -2.48
CA MET A 9 -8.19 14.79 -3.37
C MET A 9 -8.61 15.79 -4.46
N ARG A 10 -8.72 17.07 -4.11
CA ARG A 10 -8.97 18.15 -5.09
C ARG A 10 -7.81 18.29 -6.08
N ALA A 11 -6.56 18.26 -5.60
CA ALA A 11 -5.36 18.28 -6.43
C ALA A 11 -5.29 17.08 -7.37
N ALA A 12 -5.63 15.88 -6.89
CA ALA A 12 -5.65 14.68 -7.71
C ALA A 12 -6.63 14.80 -8.89
N ARG A 13 -7.84 15.33 -8.67
CA ARG A 13 -8.82 15.56 -9.76
C ARG A 13 -8.31 16.58 -10.79
N LEU A 14 -7.69 17.65 -10.33
CA LEU A 14 -7.12 18.66 -11.22
C LEU A 14 -5.96 18.11 -12.06
N LEU A 15 -5.06 17.36 -11.43
CA LEU A 15 -3.93 16.68 -12.10
C LEU A 15 -4.42 15.66 -13.11
N TRP A 16 -5.35 14.80 -12.74
CA TRP A 16 -5.94 13.81 -13.65
C TRP A 16 -6.50 14.47 -14.91
N CYS A 17 -7.31 15.51 -14.74
CA CYS A 17 -7.87 16.23 -15.86
C CYS A 17 -6.78 16.84 -16.79
N ARG A 18 -5.73 17.41 -16.22
CA ARG A 18 -4.61 17.98 -16.98
C ARG A 18 -3.83 16.91 -17.74
N ILE A 19 -3.50 15.82 -17.08
CA ILE A 19 -2.76 14.69 -17.68
C ILE A 19 -3.57 14.07 -18.82
N MET A 20 -4.85 13.75 -18.57
CA MET A 20 -5.71 13.15 -19.59
C MET A 20 -5.99 14.04 -20.79
N LYS A 21 -5.95 15.36 -20.63
CA LYS A 21 -5.97 16.29 -21.77
C LYS A 21 -4.69 16.19 -22.61
N GLY A 22 -3.53 15.96 -21.98
CA GLY A 22 -2.27 15.73 -22.68
C GLY A 22 -2.31 14.44 -23.54
N PHE A 23 -3.08 13.45 -23.15
CA PHE A 23 -3.33 12.23 -23.93
C PHE A 23 -4.47 12.37 -24.97
N ASP A 24 -4.96 13.60 -25.20
CA ASP A 24 -6.03 13.88 -26.16
C ASP A 24 -7.31 13.05 -25.94
N ALA A 25 -7.70 12.84 -24.69
CA ALA A 25 -8.89 12.10 -24.31
C ALA A 25 -10.15 12.75 -24.90
N LYS A 26 -10.85 12.05 -25.77
CA LYS A 26 -12.03 12.56 -26.50
C LYS A 26 -13.30 12.53 -25.68
N ASN A 27 -13.44 11.56 -24.77
CA ASN A 27 -14.64 11.45 -23.95
C ASN A 27 -14.49 12.32 -22.69
N PRO A 28 -15.39 13.29 -22.45
CA PRO A 28 -15.35 14.11 -21.22
C PRO A 28 -15.33 13.30 -19.93
N LYS A 29 -15.95 12.11 -19.92
CA LYS A 29 -15.90 11.21 -18.75
C LYS A 29 -14.49 10.71 -18.43
N SER A 30 -13.60 10.63 -19.40
CA SER A 30 -12.20 10.26 -19.19
C SER A 30 -11.40 11.34 -18.45
N LEU A 31 -11.86 12.59 -18.47
CA LEU A 31 -11.25 13.69 -17.72
C LEU A 31 -11.68 13.72 -16.24
N MET A 32 -12.66 12.90 -15.88
CA MET A 32 -13.23 12.85 -14.52
C MET A 32 -12.52 11.75 -13.72
N LEU A 33 -11.72 12.14 -12.74
CA LEU A 33 -11.14 11.20 -11.78
C LEU A 33 -12.26 10.58 -10.93
N ARG A 34 -12.32 9.26 -10.92
CA ARG A 34 -13.14 8.48 -9.99
C ARG A 34 -12.22 7.79 -9.00
N THR A 35 -12.50 7.94 -7.73
CA THR A 35 -11.67 7.40 -6.66
C THR A 35 -12.46 6.55 -5.69
N HIS A 36 -11.82 5.51 -5.22
CA HIS A 36 -12.15 4.84 -3.98
C HIS A 36 -11.18 5.31 -2.90
N CYS A 37 -11.68 5.64 -1.73
CA CYS A 37 -10.85 5.93 -0.57
C CYS A 37 -11.01 4.84 0.49
N GLN A 38 -9.93 4.55 1.16
CA GLN A 38 -9.92 3.79 2.41
C GLN A 38 -9.36 4.70 3.49
N THR A 39 -9.97 4.68 4.67
CA THR A 39 -9.39 5.33 5.85
C THR A 39 -8.05 4.71 6.20
N SER A 40 -7.14 5.47 6.81
CA SER A 40 -5.79 5.01 7.07
C SER A 40 -5.72 4.05 8.26
N GLY A 41 -5.39 2.78 8.04
CA GLY A 41 -5.09 1.85 9.13
C GLY A 41 -3.81 2.21 9.89
N TRP A 42 -2.88 2.93 9.24
CA TRP A 42 -1.64 3.38 9.88
C TRP A 42 -1.87 4.37 11.03
N SER A 43 -2.93 5.17 10.99
CA SER A 43 -3.27 6.14 12.02
C SER A 43 -3.92 5.49 13.25
N LEU A 44 -4.44 4.27 13.11
CA LEU A 44 -5.12 3.55 14.18
C LEU A 44 -4.10 2.96 15.17
N THR A 45 -4.48 2.90 16.44
CA THR A 45 -3.60 2.48 17.53
C THR A 45 -4.20 1.32 18.31
N GLU A 46 -3.32 0.49 18.85
CA GLU A 46 -3.68 -0.57 19.79
C GLU A 46 -4.13 0.02 21.13
N GLN A 47 -3.45 1.11 21.56
CA GLN A 47 -3.75 1.81 22.80
C GLN A 47 -5.06 2.61 22.64
N ASP A 48 -5.94 2.55 23.60
CA ASP A 48 -7.25 3.20 23.58
C ASP A 48 -8.02 2.97 22.28
N PRO A 49 -8.28 1.73 21.88
CA PRO A 49 -8.74 1.40 20.53
C PRO A 49 -10.13 1.97 20.20
N TYR A 50 -10.95 2.30 21.18
CA TYR A 50 -12.22 2.98 20.93
C TYR A 50 -12.05 4.40 20.36
N ASN A 51 -10.92 5.07 20.62
CA ASN A 51 -10.57 6.33 19.99
C ASN A 51 -10.38 6.18 18.46
N ASN A 52 -10.16 4.96 17.97
CA ASN A 52 -10.06 4.68 16.54
C ASN A 52 -11.37 4.93 15.80
N VAL A 53 -12.53 4.81 16.47
CA VAL A 53 -13.82 5.20 15.88
C VAL A 53 -13.82 6.68 15.50
N VAL A 54 -13.30 7.54 16.39
CA VAL A 54 -13.17 8.98 16.11
C VAL A 54 -12.17 9.24 14.98
N ARG A 55 -11.01 8.57 14.99
CA ARG A 55 -10.00 8.70 13.93
C ARG A 55 -10.57 8.33 12.57
N THR A 56 -11.19 7.15 12.48
CA THR A 56 -11.86 6.67 11.25
C THR A 56 -12.96 7.62 10.79
N THR A 57 -13.73 8.18 11.71
CA THR A 57 -14.79 9.15 11.39
C THR A 57 -14.22 10.42 10.75
N ILE A 58 -13.17 11.00 11.34
CA ILE A 58 -12.52 12.22 10.81
C ILE A 58 -11.88 11.95 9.44
N GLU A 59 -11.27 10.79 9.24
CA GLU A 59 -10.70 10.39 7.96
C GLU A 59 -11.78 10.17 6.89
N ALA A 60 -12.89 9.54 7.27
CA ALA A 60 -14.04 9.36 6.40
C ALA A 60 -14.63 10.72 5.99
N MET A 61 -14.75 11.68 6.92
CA MET A 61 -15.17 13.05 6.60
C MET A 61 -14.21 13.72 5.61
N ALA A 62 -12.90 13.56 5.78
CA ALA A 62 -11.91 14.11 4.85
C ALA A 62 -12.08 13.53 3.44
N ALA A 63 -12.35 12.23 3.32
CA ALA A 63 -12.61 11.57 2.04
C ALA A 63 -13.91 12.09 1.39
N VAL A 64 -14.98 12.23 2.15
CA VAL A 64 -16.27 12.77 1.67
C VAL A 64 -16.11 14.20 1.17
N PHE A 65 -15.54 15.10 1.98
CA PHE A 65 -15.27 16.48 1.59
C PHE A 65 -14.23 16.60 0.49
N GLY A 66 -13.33 15.63 0.38
CA GLY A 66 -12.41 15.46 -0.74
C GLY A 66 -13.10 15.00 -2.02
N GLY A 67 -14.37 14.55 -1.98
CA GLY A 67 -15.17 14.16 -3.13
C GLY A 67 -14.88 12.75 -3.63
N THR A 68 -14.63 11.77 -2.74
CA THR A 68 -14.54 10.35 -3.11
C THR A 68 -15.86 9.81 -3.63
N GLN A 69 -15.84 8.83 -4.55
CA GLN A 69 -17.04 8.18 -5.08
C GLN A 69 -17.43 6.94 -4.28
N SER A 70 -16.48 6.27 -3.67
CA SER A 70 -16.72 5.16 -2.76
C SER A 70 -15.73 5.20 -1.60
N LEU A 71 -16.11 4.64 -0.46
CA LEU A 71 -15.35 4.72 0.76
C LEU A 71 -15.36 3.37 1.49
N HIS A 72 -14.20 2.96 1.96
CA HIS A 72 -14.03 1.94 2.99
C HIS A 72 -13.61 2.61 4.30
N THR A 73 -14.22 2.21 5.40
CA THR A 73 -13.87 2.62 6.77
C THR A 73 -13.29 1.44 7.53
N ASN A 74 -12.09 1.60 8.08
CA ASN A 74 -11.45 0.57 8.89
C ASN A 74 -12.21 0.38 10.20
N SER A 75 -12.22 -0.85 10.69
CA SER A 75 -12.74 -1.17 12.01
C SER A 75 -11.81 -0.63 13.10
N PHE A 76 -12.36 -0.35 14.27
CA PHE A 76 -11.58 0.26 15.37
C PHE A 76 -10.50 -0.68 15.94
N ASP A 77 -10.64 -1.99 15.70
CA ASP A 77 -9.71 -3.05 16.11
C ASP A 77 -8.65 -3.40 15.04
N GLU A 78 -8.60 -2.67 13.92
CA GLU A 78 -7.67 -2.88 12.80
C GLU A 78 -6.20 -2.95 13.22
N ALA A 79 -5.81 -2.17 14.24
CA ALA A 79 -4.42 -2.17 14.74
C ALA A 79 -4.09 -3.40 15.62
N ILE A 80 -5.08 -4.24 15.94
CA ILE A 80 -4.96 -5.35 16.88
C ILE A 80 -5.16 -6.69 16.18
N ALA A 81 -6.25 -6.81 15.41
CA ALA A 81 -6.66 -8.07 14.78
C ALA A 81 -7.57 -7.84 13.57
N LEU A 82 -7.99 -8.93 12.94
CA LEU A 82 -9.06 -8.90 11.96
C LEU A 82 -10.39 -8.48 12.61
N PRO A 83 -11.26 -7.77 11.87
CA PRO A 83 -12.49 -7.23 12.42
C PRO A 83 -13.47 -8.34 12.84
N THR A 84 -14.11 -8.15 13.98
CA THR A 84 -15.26 -8.93 14.40
C THR A 84 -16.53 -8.45 13.68
N GLU A 85 -17.62 -9.20 13.80
CA GLU A 85 -18.94 -8.76 13.30
C GLU A 85 -19.37 -7.44 13.95
N PHE A 86 -19.08 -7.27 15.25
CA PHE A 86 -19.40 -6.04 15.97
C PHE A 86 -18.59 -4.85 15.43
N SER A 87 -17.28 -4.97 15.33
CA SER A 87 -16.41 -3.87 14.88
C SER A 87 -16.65 -3.52 13.40
N SER A 88 -16.91 -4.51 12.56
CA SER A 88 -17.32 -4.32 11.15
C SER A 88 -18.63 -3.56 11.03
N ARG A 89 -19.61 -3.87 11.90
CA ARG A 89 -20.89 -3.13 11.95
C ARG A 89 -20.68 -1.67 12.34
N ILE A 90 -19.83 -1.39 13.32
CA ILE A 90 -19.51 0.00 13.71
C ILE A 90 -18.83 0.75 12.56
N ALA A 91 -17.85 0.14 11.90
CA ALA A 91 -17.18 0.72 10.74
C ALA A 91 -18.16 1.07 9.60
N ARG A 92 -19.07 0.14 9.27
CA ARG A 92 -20.12 0.38 8.28
C ARG A 92 -21.09 1.50 8.74
N ASN A 93 -21.52 1.46 9.99
CA ASN A 93 -22.47 2.44 10.52
C ASN A 93 -21.86 3.85 10.59
N THR A 94 -20.53 3.98 10.74
CA THR A 94 -19.84 5.28 10.62
C THR A 94 -20.14 5.96 9.29
N GLN A 95 -20.11 5.23 8.18
CA GLN A 95 -20.46 5.78 6.86
C GLN A 95 -21.95 6.15 6.77
N LEU A 96 -22.83 5.28 7.27
CA LEU A 96 -24.27 5.52 7.25
C LEU A 96 -24.64 6.74 8.10
N TYR A 97 -24.01 6.89 9.27
CA TYR A 97 -24.18 8.03 10.14
C TYR A 97 -23.79 9.33 9.44
N LEU A 98 -22.60 9.40 8.85
CA LEU A 98 -22.14 10.56 8.10
C LEU A 98 -23.05 10.88 6.91
N GLN A 99 -23.53 9.86 6.21
CA GLN A 99 -24.38 10.02 5.02
C GLN A 99 -25.83 10.41 5.37
N ARG A 100 -26.43 9.74 6.37
CA ARG A 100 -27.86 9.80 6.67
C ARG A 100 -28.19 10.78 7.79
N ASP A 101 -27.53 10.65 8.94
CA ASP A 101 -27.81 11.45 10.11
C ASP A 101 -27.19 12.85 9.98
N CYS A 102 -25.94 12.93 9.52
CA CYS A 102 -25.24 14.20 9.34
C CYS A 102 -25.50 14.86 7.98
N GLY A 103 -25.99 14.13 6.99
CA GLY A 103 -26.28 14.67 5.66
C GLY A 103 -25.06 15.22 4.91
N LEU A 104 -23.83 14.73 5.21
CA LEU A 104 -22.60 15.28 4.63
C LEU A 104 -22.53 15.17 3.10
N CYS A 105 -23.26 14.22 2.51
CA CYS A 105 -23.31 14.03 1.05
C CYS A 105 -24.31 14.95 0.34
N SER A 106 -25.04 15.81 1.07
CA SER A 106 -26.06 16.69 0.48
C SER A 106 -25.47 17.88 -0.28
N TRP A 107 -24.21 18.21 -0.04
CA TRP A 107 -23.52 19.34 -0.64
C TRP A 107 -22.27 18.91 -1.39
N VAL A 108 -22.13 19.40 -2.61
CA VAL A 108 -20.93 19.16 -3.43
C VAL A 108 -19.91 20.24 -3.15
N ASP A 109 -18.70 19.82 -2.77
CA ASP A 109 -17.55 20.70 -2.52
C ASP A 109 -17.87 21.90 -1.58
N PRO A 110 -18.29 21.63 -0.33
CA PRO A 110 -18.68 22.71 0.59
C PRO A 110 -17.51 23.65 0.94
N PHE A 111 -16.28 23.27 0.65
CA PHE A 111 -15.08 24.09 0.84
C PHE A 111 -14.64 24.84 -0.43
N GLY A 112 -15.41 24.77 -1.52
CA GLY A 112 -15.13 25.50 -2.75
C GLY A 112 -14.98 27.01 -2.50
N GLY A 113 -13.91 27.62 -3.02
CA GLY A 113 -13.60 29.02 -2.79
C GLY A 113 -12.92 29.34 -1.45
N SER A 114 -12.68 28.37 -0.58
CA SER A 114 -11.84 28.58 0.61
C SER A 114 -10.40 28.92 0.19
N LEU A 115 -9.94 30.13 0.51
CA LEU A 115 -8.60 30.59 0.16
C LEU A 115 -7.51 29.59 0.60
N LEU A 116 -7.62 29.09 1.82
CA LEU A 116 -6.67 28.09 2.36
C LEU A 116 -6.64 26.83 1.50
N LEU A 117 -7.80 26.27 1.18
CA LEU A 117 -7.87 24.99 0.43
C LEU A 117 -7.49 25.19 -1.03
N GLU A 118 -7.86 26.29 -1.65
CA GLU A 118 -7.42 26.57 -3.03
C GLU A 118 -5.88 26.71 -3.12
N GLN A 119 -5.26 27.46 -2.19
CA GLN A 119 -3.81 27.59 -2.13
C GLN A 119 -3.11 26.24 -1.89
N ARG A 120 -3.63 25.41 -0.94
CA ARG A 120 -3.07 24.08 -0.65
C ARG A 120 -3.24 23.14 -1.83
N THR A 121 -4.39 23.18 -2.49
CA THR A 121 -4.64 22.41 -3.72
C THR A 121 -3.60 22.73 -4.79
N GLN A 122 -3.38 24.02 -5.09
CA GLN A 122 -2.40 24.41 -6.09
C GLN A 122 -0.96 24.09 -5.68
N ALA A 123 -0.61 24.19 -4.41
CA ALA A 123 0.70 23.79 -3.92
C ALA A 123 0.95 22.29 -4.11
N LEU A 124 -0.03 21.44 -3.77
CA LEU A 124 0.04 19.99 -3.97
C LEU A 124 0.12 19.62 -5.46
N VAL A 125 -0.61 20.31 -6.33
CA VAL A 125 -0.52 20.11 -7.78
C VAL A 125 0.91 20.36 -8.27
N ARG A 126 1.53 21.48 -7.88
CA ARG A 126 2.91 21.79 -8.28
C ARG A 126 3.89 20.73 -7.78
N GLN A 127 3.83 20.40 -6.48
CA GLN A 127 4.72 19.38 -5.90
C GLN A 127 4.56 18.02 -6.57
N ALA A 128 3.35 17.63 -6.93
CA ALA A 128 3.11 16.36 -7.62
C ALA A 128 3.67 16.38 -9.05
N LEU A 129 3.52 17.50 -9.79
CA LEU A 129 4.12 17.65 -11.12
C LEU A 129 5.64 17.58 -11.07
N ASP A 130 6.27 18.24 -10.09
CA ASP A 130 7.73 18.17 -9.89
C ASP A 130 8.19 16.71 -9.67
N ARG A 131 7.40 15.91 -8.93
CA ARG A 131 7.70 14.48 -8.72
C ARG A 131 7.49 13.63 -9.96
N ILE A 132 6.45 13.92 -10.75
CA ILE A 132 6.21 13.22 -12.02
C ILE A 132 7.37 13.52 -12.96
N GLN A 133 7.76 14.78 -13.10
CA GLN A 133 8.88 15.19 -13.95
C GLN A 133 10.19 14.49 -13.54
N GLU A 134 10.51 14.45 -12.26
CA GLU A 134 11.69 13.74 -11.75
C GLU A 134 11.71 12.26 -12.13
N ILE A 135 10.55 11.58 -12.08
CA ILE A 135 10.43 10.18 -12.47
C ILE A 135 10.60 10.02 -14.00
N GLU A 136 10.03 10.93 -14.78
CA GLU A 136 10.20 10.93 -16.25
C GLU A 136 11.67 11.18 -16.64
N GLU A 137 12.35 12.11 -15.99
CA GLU A 137 13.79 12.39 -16.19
C GLU A 137 14.67 11.18 -15.81
N ALA A 138 14.25 10.38 -14.83
CA ALA A 138 14.93 9.12 -14.48
C ALA A 138 14.69 7.98 -15.51
N GLY A 139 13.91 8.22 -16.56
CA GLY A 139 13.56 7.26 -17.61
C GLY A 139 12.26 6.50 -17.34
N GLY A 140 11.35 7.10 -16.59
CA GLY A 140 10.04 6.56 -16.24
C GLY A 140 10.04 5.72 -14.97
N MET A 141 8.85 5.31 -14.56
CA MET A 141 8.64 4.63 -13.26
C MET A 141 9.42 3.31 -13.14
N THR A 142 9.53 2.53 -14.21
CA THR A 142 10.27 1.25 -14.19
C THR A 142 11.72 1.46 -13.81
N LYS A 143 12.42 2.39 -14.47
CA LYS A 143 13.82 2.71 -14.15
C LYS A 143 13.97 3.37 -12.79
N ALA A 144 13.02 4.21 -12.40
CA ALA A 144 13.01 4.81 -11.06
C ALA A 144 12.89 3.74 -9.95
N LEU A 145 12.09 2.67 -10.18
CA LEU A 145 11.98 1.53 -9.27
C LEU A 145 13.27 0.70 -9.23
N GLU A 146 13.88 0.40 -10.38
CA GLU A 146 15.17 -0.28 -10.47
C GLU A 146 16.26 0.47 -9.67
N ASN A 147 16.25 1.80 -9.74
CA ASN A 147 17.16 2.68 -9.00
C ASN A 147 16.69 2.96 -7.56
N SER A 148 15.63 2.32 -7.10
CA SER A 148 15.05 2.46 -5.76
C SER A 148 14.67 3.90 -5.37
N LEU A 149 14.48 4.80 -6.32
CA LEU A 149 14.18 6.22 -6.06
C LEU A 149 12.89 6.43 -5.24
N PRO A 150 11.72 5.86 -5.62
CA PRO A 150 10.50 6.02 -4.84
C PRO A 150 10.62 5.39 -3.45
N LYS A 151 11.20 4.19 -3.36
CA LYS A 151 11.38 3.47 -2.10
C LYS A 151 12.24 4.27 -1.11
N ARG A 152 13.37 4.80 -1.55
CA ARG A 152 14.25 5.63 -0.71
C ARG A 152 13.50 6.84 -0.13
N ARG A 153 12.71 7.55 -0.95
CA ARG A 153 11.93 8.70 -0.51
C ARG A 153 10.86 8.34 0.52
N ILE A 154 10.20 7.20 0.33
CA ILE A 154 9.20 6.69 1.28
C ILE A 154 9.87 6.38 2.62
N GLU A 155 11.01 5.71 2.61
CA GLU A 155 11.72 5.34 3.84
C GLU A 155 12.31 6.54 4.58
N GLU A 156 12.85 7.53 3.84
CA GLU A 156 13.29 8.80 4.44
C GLU A 156 12.13 9.57 5.09
N ALA A 157 10.97 9.61 4.41
CA ALA A 157 9.78 10.26 4.96
C ALA A 157 9.26 9.50 6.20
N ALA A 158 9.28 8.17 6.19
CA ALA A 158 8.90 7.34 7.32
C ALA A 158 9.84 7.54 8.52
N ALA A 159 11.16 7.59 8.30
CA ALA A 159 12.14 7.84 9.36
C ALA A 159 11.96 9.22 10.00
N ARG A 160 11.74 10.27 9.18
CA ARG A 160 11.43 11.62 9.70
C ARG A 160 10.12 11.64 10.49
N LYS A 161 9.10 10.96 10.00
CA LYS A 161 7.80 10.88 10.69
C LYS A 161 7.92 10.16 12.02
N GLN A 162 8.64 9.04 12.06
CA GLN A 162 8.88 8.29 13.29
C GLN A 162 9.63 9.13 14.31
N ALA A 163 10.71 9.79 13.94
CA ALA A 163 11.46 10.68 14.82
C ALA A 163 10.60 11.81 15.41
N ARG A 164 9.69 12.39 14.65
CA ARG A 164 8.73 13.40 15.12
C ARG A 164 7.71 12.85 16.13
N ILE A 165 7.32 11.59 15.98
CA ILE A 165 6.45 10.90 16.92
C ILE A 165 7.22 10.62 18.22
N ASP A 166 8.44 10.08 18.12
CA ASP A 166 9.25 9.69 19.26
C ASP A 166 9.70 10.90 20.10
N SER A 167 9.99 12.03 19.44
CA SER A 167 10.29 13.30 20.12
C SER A 167 9.06 14.04 20.66
N GLY A 168 7.84 13.53 20.45
CA GLY A 168 6.60 14.16 20.89
C GLY A 168 6.16 15.39 20.08
N ILE A 169 6.88 15.75 19.01
CA ILE A 169 6.47 16.84 18.10
C ILE A 169 5.13 16.53 17.43
N ASP A 170 4.93 15.27 17.05
CA ASP A 170 3.66 14.79 16.51
C ASP A 170 2.92 14.00 17.61
N PRO A 171 1.92 14.59 18.29
CA PRO A 171 1.18 13.90 19.34
C PRO A 171 0.24 12.84 18.76
N ILE A 172 0.24 11.67 19.38
CA ILE A 172 -0.72 10.60 19.14
C ILE A 172 -1.41 10.31 20.47
N ILE A 173 -2.68 10.67 20.58
CA ILE A 173 -3.48 10.51 21.80
C ILE A 173 -3.53 9.03 22.21
N GLY A 174 -3.25 8.77 23.48
CA GLY A 174 -3.19 7.41 24.03
C GLY A 174 -1.84 6.71 23.82
N VAL A 175 -0.96 7.22 22.95
CA VAL A 175 0.34 6.58 22.62
C VAL A 175 1.52 7.35 23.21
N ASN A 176 1.80 8.56 22.72
CA ASN A 176 2.88 9.41 23.21
C ASN A 176 2.36 10.65 23.96
N ALA A 177 1.06 10.93 23.88
CA ALA A 177 0.40 12.02 24.60
C ALA A 177 -0.90 11.50 25.26
N TYR A 178 -1.23 12.03 26.44
CA TYR A 178 -2.46 11.70 27.20
C TYR A 178 -2.64 10.19 27.39
N ARG A 179 -1.58 9.51 27.78
CA ARG A 179 -1.63 8.07 28.06
C ARG A 179 -2.57 7.79 29.22
N PRO A 180 -3.36 6.69 29.17
CA PRO A 180 -4.12 6.26 30.33
C PRO A 180 -3.19 6.03 31.53
N LEU A 181 -3.65 6.39 32.73
CA LEU A 181 -2.98 5.99 33.95
C LEU A 181 -3.05 4.46 34.05
N VAL A 182 -1.99 3.83 34.53
CA VAL A 182 -1.72 2.38 34.47
C VAL A 182 -2.85 1.50 35.03
N ASP A 183 -3.74 2.06 35.86
CA ASP A 183 -4.80 1.33 36.54
C ASP A 183 -6.20 1.41 35.87
N LEU A 184 -6.31 2.05 34.70
CA LEU A 184 -7.55 2.01 33.96
C LEU A 184 -7.65 0.67 33.22
N ILE A 185 -8.53 -0.21 33.69
CA ILE A 185 -8.85 -1.47 33.03
C ILE A 185 -9.43 -1.13 31.66
N THR A 186 -8.63 -1.31 30.63
CA THR A 186 -9.14 -1.27 29.26
C THR A 186 -10.09 -2.47 29.11
N PRO A 187 -11.35 -2.27 28.71
CA PRO A 187 -12.26 -3.37 28.52
C PRO A 187 -11.68 -4.40 27.56
N GLU A 188 -11.77 -5.68 27.89
CA GLU A 188 -11.37 -6.72 26.95
C GLU A 188 -12.19 -6.58 25.66
N ILE A 189 -11.48 -6.40 24.55
CA ILE A 189 -12.07 -6.37 23.23
C ILE A 189 -12.09 -7.80 22.71
N PRO A 190 -13.26 -8.34 22.35
CA PRO A 190 -13.35 -9.64 21.69
C PRO A 190 -12.55 -9.59 20.38
N LEU A 191 -11.50 -10.40 20.29
CA LEU A 191 -10.67 -10.48 19.07
C LEU A 191 -11.09 -11.69 18.25
N LEU A 192 -11.12 -11.54 16.93
CA LEU A 192 -11.29 -12.65 16.01
C LEU A 192 -10.00 -13.49 16.00
N LYS A 193 -10.09 -14.70 16.57
CA LYS A 193 -9.00 -15.67 16.52
C LYS A 193 -9.20 -16.57 15.32
N VAL A 194 -8.27 -16.54 14.38
CA VAL A 194 -8.26 -17.41 13.21
C VAL A 194 -7.47 -18.67 13.53
N ASP A 195 -8.09 -19.82 13.35
CA ASP A 195 -7.39 -21.10 13.41
C ASP A 195 -6.66 -21.32 12.08
N HIS A 196 -5.37 -21.00 12.06
CA HIS A 196 -4.53 -21.09 10.86
C HIS A 196 -4.37 -22.53 10.35
N GLU A 197 -4.38 -23.53 11.23
CA GLU A 197 -4.25 -24.94 10.83
C GLU A 197 -5.51 -25.40 10.12
N GLN A 198 -6.68 -25.04 10.65
CA GLN A 198 -7.97 -25.36 10.03
C GLN A 198 -8.11 -24.66 8.66
N VAL A 199 -7.74 -23.40 8.56
CA VAL A 199 -7.79 -22.63 7.29
C VAL A 199 -6.85 -23.25 6.27
N LEU A 200 -5.62 -23.56 6.65
CA LEU A 200 -4.65 -24.22 5.78
C LEU A 200 -5.16 -25.57 5.27
N LYS A 201 -5.67 -26.40 6.19
CA LYS A 201 -6.23 -27.71 5.84
C LYS A 201 -7.39 -27.57 4.84
N ALA A 202 -8.35 -26.69 5.11
CA ALA A 202 -9.47 -26.44 4.23
C ALA A 202 -9.04 -26.00 2.82
N GLN A 203 -8.02 -25.15 2.73
CA GLN A 203 -7.45 -24.72 1.45
C GLN A 203 -6.75 -25.85 0.70
N LEU A 204 -5.99 -26.69 1.41
CA LEU A 204 -5.31 -27.85 0.80
C LEU A 204 -6.33 -28.89 0.30
N ASP A 205 -7.36 -29.18 1.08
CA ASP A 205 -8.44 -30.09 0.70
C ASP A 205 -9.20 -29.57 -0.54
N SER A 206 -9.45 -28.27 -0.60
CA SER A 206 -10.09 -27.61 -1.75
C SER A 206 -9.23 -27.72 -3.02
N LEU A 207 -7.92 -27.46 -2.92
CA LEU A 207 -6.98 -27.60 -4.03
C LEU A 207 -6.85 -29.04 -4.51
N GLN A 208 -6.83 -30.01 -3.59
CA GLN A 208 -6.78 -31.42 -3.93
C GLN A 208 -8.05 -31.85 -4.69
N THR A 209 -9.21 -31.44 -4.21
CA THR A 209 -10.50 -31.71 -4.86
C THR A 209 -10.55 -31.12 -6.27
N LEU A 210 -10.12 -29.87 -6.41
CA LEU A 210 -10.06 -29.18 -7.71
C LEU A 210 -9.16 -29.94 -8.69
N ARG A 211 -7.96 -30.33 -8.28
CA ARG A 211 -6.99 -31.05 -9.12
C ARG A 211 -7.47 -32.45 -9.50
N ALA A 212 -8.12 -33.16 -8.58
CA ALA A 212 -8.66 -34.50 -8.84
C ALA A 212 -9.82 -34.49 -9.85
N GLY A 213 -10.57 -33.39 -9.94
CA GLY A 213 -11.77 -33.29 -10.79
C GLY A 213 -11.56 -32.51 -12.10
N ARG A 214 -10.31 -32.17 -12.47
CA ARG A 214 -10.01 -31.42 -13.70
C ARG A 214 -9.37 -32.28 -14.80
N ASP A 215 -9.46 -31.83 -16.04
CA ASP A 215 -8.69 -32.40 -17.15
C ASP A 215 -7.25 -31.85 -17.13
N GLU A 216 -6.32 -32.65 -16.62
CA GLU A 216 -4.92 -32.24 -16.46
C GLU A 216 -4.26 -31.95 -17.81
N VAL A 217 -4.63 -32.67 -18.90
CA VAL A 217 -4.05 -32.46 -20.24
C VAL A 217 -4.49 -31.10 -20.78
N ALA A 218 -5.75 -30.74 -20.61
CA ALA A 218 -6.28 -29.44 -21.02
C ALA A 218 -5.60 -28.30 -20.23
N VAL A 219 -5.40 -28.46 -18.91
CA VAL A 219 -4.67 -27.49 -18.08
C VAL A 219 -3.24 -27.30 -18.59
N GLN A 220 -2.49 -28.37 -18.79
CA GLN A 220 -1.10 -28.26 -19.23
C GLN A 220 -0.97 -27.64 -20.63
N ASN A 221 -1.92 -27.93 -21.53
CA ASN A 221 -1.94 -27.30 -22.85
C ASN A 221 -2.21 -25.78 -22.75
N ALA A 222 -3.16 -25.36 -21.91
CA ALA A 222 -3.46 -23.96 -21.70
C ALA A 222 -2.29 -23.20 -21.06
N LEU A 223 -1.63 -23.79 -20.05
CA LEU A 223 -0.43 -23.22 -19.42
C LEU A 223 0.76 -23.15 -20.40
N ARG A 224 0.89 -24.11 -21.31
CA ARG A 224 1.91 -24.07 -22.37
C ARG A 224 1.64 -22.91 -23.32
N ALA A 225 0.40 -22.75 -23.78
CA ALA A 225 0.01 -21.63 -24.64
C ALA A 225 0.29 -20.27 -23.97
N LEU A 226 0.03 -20.16 -22.66
CA LEU A 226 0.35 -18.96 -21.90
C LEU A 226 1.87 -18.67 -21.88
N ARG A 227 2.71 -19.71 -21.67
CA ARG A 227 4.16 -19.56 -21.74
C ARG A 227 4.66 -19.13 -23.11
N GLU A 228 4.10 -19.67 -24.20
CA GLU A 228 4.48 -19.29 -25.58
C GLU A 228 4.18 -17.82 -25.86
N VAL A 229 2.99 -17.35 -25.51
CA VAL A 229 2.64 -15.91 -25.64
C VAL A 229 3.57 -15.05 -24.80
N ALA A 230 3.85 -15.47 -23.56
CA ALA A 230 4.78 -14.75 -22.69
C ALA A 230 6.19 -14.66 -23.28
N ARG A 231 6.71 -15.73 -23.92
CA ARG A 231 8.02 -15.71 -24.59
C ARG A 231 8.07 -14.73 -25.77
N VAL A 232 7.04 -14.74 -26.61
CA VAL A 232 6.95 -13.78 -27.72
C VAL A 232 6.99 -12.35 -27.18
N MET A 233 6.18 -12.03 -26.16
CA MET A 233 6.18 -10.69 -25.56
C MET A 233 7.49 -10.32 -24.86
N ALA A 234 8.20 -11.29 -24.30
CA ALA A 234 9.52 -11.06 -23.69
C ALA A 234 10.60 -10.79 -24.75
N SER A 235 10.51 -11.41 -25.94
CA SER A 235 11.46 -11.19 -27.05
C SER A 235 11.24 -9.86 -27.77
N ASP A 236 10.01 -9.35 -27.80
CA ASP A 236 9.68 -8.07 -28.44
C ASP A 236 10.07 -6.85 -27.58
N ASN A 237 10.61 -7.06 -26.38
CA ASN A 237 11.00 -5.98 -25.49
C ASN A 237 12.45 -5.53 -25.79
N PRO A 238 12.69 -4.29 -26.32
CA PRO A 238 13.98 -3.85 -26.85
C PRO A 238 15.08 -3.62 -25.80
N THR A 239 14.94 -4.10 -24.57
CA THR A 239 15.91 -3.91 -23.47
C THR A 239 16.82 -5.10 -23.23
N LYS A 240 16.81 -6.16 -24.04
CA LYS A 240 17.82 -7.22 -24.01
C LYS A 240 18.48 -7.35 -25.38
N ASP A 241 19.80 -7.30 -25.33
CA ASP A 241 20.73 -7.31 -26.45
C ASP A 241 20.27 -8.12 -27.67
N GLN A 242 20.36 -7.45 -28.83
CA GLN A 242 20.23 -8.06 -30.15
C GLN A 242 21.28 -9.15 -30.31
N GLU A 243 20.85 -10.40 -30.23
CA GLU A 243 21.46 -11.53 -30.95
C GLU A 243 20.56 -12.75 -30.79
N THR A 244 19.58 -12.88 -31.68
CA THR A 244 19.11 -14.16 -32.26
C THR A 244 17.96 -13.88 -33.22
N LYS A 245 18.29 -13.45 -34.43
CA LYS A 245 17.46 -13.71 -35.61
C LYS A 245 17.74 -15.14 -36.01
N ASP A 246 16.69 -15.91 -36.11
CA ASP A 246 16.45 -17.12 -36.90
C ASP A 246 15.82 -18.24 -36.03
N GLN A 247 14.57 -18.04 -35.68
CA GLN A 247 13.62 -19.17 -35.57
C GLN A 247 12.22 -18.63 -35.91
N GLU A 248 11.80 -18.92 -37.13
CA GLU A 248 10.38 -18.90 -37.52
C GLU A 248 9.65 -19.92 -36.65
N THR A 249 9.15 -19.47 -35.52
CA THR A 249 8.35 -20.26 -34.59
C THR A 249 6.88 -20.01 -34.88
N ASN A 250 6.07 -21.03 -34.73
CA ASN A 250 4.62 -21.14 -34.79
C ASN A 250 3.76 -19.93 -34.29
N ALA A 251 4.29 -18.73 -34.34
CA ALA A 251 3.68 -17.46 -33.97
C ALA A 251 2.40 -17.12 -34.79
N GLU A 252 2.26 -17.70 -36.00
CA GLU A 252 1.06 -17.46 -36.83
C GLU A 252 -0.22 -18.10 -36.28
N LYS A 253 -0.15 -19.06 -35.35
CA LYS A 253 -1.31 -19.68 -34.72
C LYS A 253 -1.73 -19.03 -33.40
N THR A 254 -0.89 -18.20 -32.81
CA THR A 254 -1.18 -17.46 -31.55
C THR A 254 -1.44 -15.96 -31.80
N ALA A 255 -1.45 -15.51 -33.05
CA ALA A 255 -1.56 -14.10 -33.44
C ALA A 255 -2.91 -13.42 -33.14
N GLY A 256 -3.63 -13.82 -32.12
CA GLY A 256 -4.88 -13.22 -31.67
C GLY A 256 -5.16 -13.29 -30.19
N PHE A 257 -4.32 -13.96 -29.40
CA PHE A 257 -4.53 -14.12 -27.97
C PHE A 257 -3.45 -13.39 -27.17
N GLY A 258 -3.86 -12.46 -26.31
CA GLY A 258 -2.98 -11.83 -25.32
C GLY A 258 -2.77 -12.71 -24.08
N LEU A 259 -1.90 -12.28 -23.17
CA LEU A 259 -1.65 -13.00 -21.91
C LEU A 259 -2.93 -13.20 -21.08
N MET A 260 -3.83 -12.22 -21.10
CA MET A 260 -5.08 -12.28 -20.33
C MET A 260 -6.00 -13.36 -20.88
N GLU A 261 -6.15 -13.44 -22.18
CA GLU A 261 -6.99 -14.45 -22.82
C GLU A 261 -6.47 -15.87 -22.53
N CYS A 262 -5.16 -16.07 -22.61
CA CYS A 262 -4.54 -17.36 -22.26
C CYS A 262 -4.68 -17.70 -20.78
N ALA A 263 -4.55 -16.71 -19.89
CA ALA A 263 -4.74 -16.90 -18.46
C ALA A 263 -6.21 -17.23 -18.12
N VAL A 264 -7.17 -16.57 -18.77
CA VAL A 264 -8.61 -16.88 -18.64
C VAL A 264 -8.91 -18.29 -19.13
N GLU A 265 -8.33 -18.74 -20.24
CA GLU A 265 -8.52 -20.09 -20.75
C GLU A 265 -7.91 -21.14 -19.80
N ALA A 266 -6.73 -20.90 -19.26
CA ALA A 266 -6.14 -21.74 -18.23
C ALA A 266 -7.05 -21.84 -16.99
N ALA A 267 -7.62 -20.72 -16.54
CA ALA A 267 -8.55 -20.69 -15.42
C ALA A 267 -9.86 -21.45 -15.72
N ARG A 268 -10.39 -21.39 -16.96
CA ARG A 268 -11.56 -22.19 -17.40
C ARG A 268 -11.30 -23.69 -17.32
N HIS A 269 -10.10 -24.13 -17.62
CA HIS A 269 -9.65 -25.49 -17.43
C HIS A 269 -9.29 -25.84 -15.98
N ARG A 270 -9.54 -24.90 -15.04
CA ARG A 270 -9.28 -25.06 -13.60
C ARG A 270 -7.77 -25.13 -13.24
N ALA A 271 -6.93 -24.42 -13.99
CA ALA A 271 -5.60 -24.11 -13.49
C ALA A 271 -5.71 -23.24 -12.24
N THR A 272 -4.90 -23.51 -11.25
CA THR A 272 -4.82 -22.71 -10.03
C THR A 272 -4.11 -21.38 -10.28
N LEU A 273 -4.35 -20.39 -9.43
CA LEU A 273 -3.62 -19.12 -9.50
C LEU A 273 -2.10 -19.33 -9.47
N GLY A 274 -1.60 -20.25 -8.62
CA GLY A 274 -0.19 -20.56 -8.55
C GLY A 274 0.38 -21.15 -9.84
N GLU A 275 -0.36 -22.00 -10.55
CA GLU A 275 0.05 -22.58 -11.83
C GLU A 275 0.10 -21.53 -12.94
N ILE A 276 -0.89 -20.64 -13.00
CA ILE A 276 -0.92 -19.53 -13.96
C ILE A 276 0.22 -18.54 -13.68
N SER A 277 0.40 -18.14 -12.41
CA SER A 277 1.49 -17.24 -12.02
C SER A 277 2.86 -17.85 -12.26
N GLY A 278 3.03 -19.16 -11.93
CA GLY A 278 4.27 -19.90 -12.18
C GLY A 278 4.62 -19.97 -13.66
N ALA A 279 3.62 -20.15 -14.54
CA ALA A 279 3.85 -20.15 -15.99
C ALA A 279 4.38 -18.82 -16.52
N LEU A 280 3.96 -17.70 -15.92
CA LEU A 280 4.49 -16.37 -16.24
C LEU A 280 5.85 -16.11 -15.59
N GLU A 281 6.05 -16.57 -14.35
CA GLU A 281 7.31 -16.44 -13.61
C GLU A 281 8.45 -17.22 -14.28
N ASP A 282 8.15 -18.37 -14.89
CA ASP A 282 9.12 -19.15 -15.69
C ASP A 282 9.75 -18.33 -16.84
N ILE A 283 9.03 -17.33 -17.36
CA ILE A 283 9.46 -16.51 -18.50
C ILE A 283 9.97 -15.14 -18.07
N PHE A 284 9.22 -14.43 -17.23
CA PHE A 284 9.55 -13.06 -16.82
C PHE A 284 10.43 -13.00 -15.57
N GLY A 285 10.54 -14.09 -14.82
CA GLY A 285 11.14 -14.10 -13.50
C GLY A 285 10.28 -13.37 -12.48
N ARG A 286 10.75 -13.33 -11.25
CA ARG A 286 10.15 -12.56 -10.16
C ARG A 286 11.02 -11.35 -9.84
N TYR A 287 10.41 -10.18 -9.78
CA TYR A 287 11.11 -8.98 -9.35
C TYR A 287 11.60 -9.12 -7.90
N THR A 288 12.88 -8.87 -7.71
CA THR A 288 13.49 -8.80 -6.37
C THR A 288 14.02 -7.40 -6.18
N ALA A 289 13.46 -6.69 -5.19
CA ALA A 289 13.91 -5.34 -4.87
C ALA A 289 15.35 -5.34 -4.36
N GLN A 290 16.17 -4.42 -4.86
CA GLN A 290 17.53 -4.23 -4.34
C GLN A 290 17.45 -3.73 -2.89
N PRO A 291 18.16 -4.38 -1.95
CA PRO A 291 18.25 -3.90 -0.58
C PRO A 291 19.05 -2.59 -0.55
N PHE A 292 18.54 -1.59 0.14
CA PHE A 292 19.29 -0.39 0.46
C PHE A 292 18.93 0.04 1.88
N SER A 293 19.82 0.80 2.51
CA SER A 293 19.57 1.39 3.82
C SER A 293 19.68 2.91 3.74
N ILE A 294 18.74 3.59 4.35
CA ILE A 294 18.86 5.02 4.62
C ILE A 294 19.67 5.21 5.89
N GLN A 295 20.52 6.21 5.93
CA GLN A 295 21.37 6.50 7.09
C GLN A 295 21.22 7.96 7.49
N GLY A 296 21.31 8.22 8.80
CA GLY A 296 21.40 9.54 9.38
C GLY A 296 20.11 10.35 9.46
N VAL A 297 19.05 10.00 8.72
CA VAL A 297 17.79 10.79 8.66
C VAL A 297 17.12 10.88 10.03
N TYR A 298 16.97 9.75 10.71
CA TYR A 298 16.42 9.70 12.06
C TYR A 298 17.30 10.45 13.07
N ALA A 299 18.61 10.18 13.06
CA ALA A 299 19.57 10.81 13.97
C ALA A 299 19.64 12.34 13.81
N GLN A 300 19.56 12.84 12.56
CA GLN A 300 19.49 14.30 12.32
C GLN A 300 18.25 14.93 12.93
N GLN A 301 17.10 14.26 12.84
CA GLN A 301 15.84 14.75 13.41
C GLN A 301 15.84 14.71 14.93
N MET A 302 16.53 13.72 15.53
CA MET A 302 16.61 13.50 16.99
C MET A 302 17.84 14.17 17.64
N ALA A 303 18.62 14.95 16.91
CA ALA A 303 19.91 15.48 17.37
C ALA A 303 19.87 16.33 18.65
N GLN A 304 18.70 16.87 19.01
CA GLN A 304 18.49 17.67 20.22
C GLN A 304 17.66 16.94 21.29
N ASP A 305 17.31 15.66 21.07
CA ASP A 305 16.53 14.88 22.02
C ASP A 305 17.43 14.25 23.08
N ILE A 306 17.15 14.54 24.37
CA ILE A 306 17.97 14.11 25.50
C ILE A 306 17.97 12.59 25.69
N HIS A 307 16.89 11.90 25.34
CA HIS A 307 16.80 10.45 25.45
C HIS A 307 17.62 9.78 24.36
N PHE A 308 17.62 10.36 23.15
CA PHE A 308 18.46 9.90 22.05
C PHE A 308 19.95 10.10 22.35
N GLU A 309 20.34 11.24 22.93
CA GLU A 309 21.72 11.48 23.37
C GLU A 309 22.18 10.45 24.42
N LYS A 310 21.32 10.16 25.41
CA LYS A 310 21.61 9.11 26.43
C LYS A 310 21.77 7.72 25.78
N ALA A 311 20.91 7.36 24.84
CA ALA A 311 21.02 6.09 24.11
C ALA A 311 22.33 6.01 23.31
N LEU A 312 22.72 7.08 22.62
CA LEU A 312 24.00 7.15 21.90
C LEU A 312 25.20 7.04 22.85
N ALA A 313 25.14 7.67 24.01
CA ALA A 313 26.19 7.56 25.03
C ALA A 313 26.34 6.11 25.55
N ALA A 314 25.22 5.43 25.81
CA ALA A 314 25.24 4.02 26.22
C ALA A 314 25.81 3.10 25.11
N VAL A 315 25.45 3.32 23.84
CA VAL A 315 26.01 2.58 22.71
C VAL A 315 27.52 2.79 22.57
N ARG A 316 28.00 4.02 22.79
CA ARG A 316 29.45 4.32 22.79
C ARG A 316 30.17 3.63 23.92
N ALA A 317 29.67 3.72 25.13
CA ALA A 317 30.24 3.05 26.32
C ALA A 317 30.34 1.53 26.10
N PHE A 318 29.28 0.91 25.56
CA PHE A 318 29.30 -0.50 25.20
C PHE A 318 30.37 -0.81 24.14
N ALA A 319 30.52 0.06 23.14
CA ALA A 319 31.51 -0.14 22.06
C ALA A 319 32.95 -0.03 22.62
N ASP A 320 33.20 0.90 23.52
CA ASP A 320 34.51 1.09 24.20
C ASP A 320 34.85 -0.12 25.06
N GLU A 321 33.89 -0.68 25.78
CA GLU A 321 34.08 -1.86 26.63
C GLU A 321 34.28 -3.16 25.85
N HIS A 322 33.49 -3.36 24.76
CA HIS A 322 33.41 -4.64 24.04
C HIS A 322 34.10 -4.62 22.68
N GLY A 323 34.71 -3.52 22.25
CA GLY A 323 35.38 -3.38 20.95
C GLY A 323 34.45 -3.40 19.74
N ARG A 324 33.11 -3.35 19.94
CA ARG A 324 32.10 -3.33 18.88
C ARG A 324 30.80 -2.72 19.38
N ARG A 325 30.03 -2.11 18.47
CA ARG A 325 28.67 -1.66 18.79
C ARG A 325 27.73 -2.83 19.06
N PRO A 326 26.68 -2.65 19.90
CA PRO A 326 25.64 -3.66 20.06
C PRO A 326 24.96 -3.94 18.72
N ARG A 327 24.58 -5.19 18.49
CA ARG A 327 23.87 -5.64 17.29
C ARG A 327 22.64 -6.41 17.70
N ILE A 328 21.49 -6.01 17.19
CA ILE A 328 20.20 -6.70 17.39
C ILE A 328 19.70 -7.11 15.99
N LEU A 329 19.28 -8.35 15.85
CA LEU A 329 18.56 -8.81 14.66
C LEU A 329 17.06 -8.66 14.92
N VAL A 330 16.42 -7.77 14.18
CA VAL A 330 14.96 -7.68 14.13
C VAL A 330 14.53 -8.31 12.82
N ALA A 331 13.84 -9.44 12.89
CA ALA A 331 13.43 -10.21 11.73
C ALA A 331 11.91 -10.34 11.68
N LYS A 332 11.34 -10.13 10.49
CA LYS A 332 9.94 -10.41 10.18
C LYS A 332 9.89 -11.51 9.13
N LEU A 333 9.11 -12.56 9.37
CA LEU A 333 8.94 -13.66 8.43
C LEU A 333 7.78 -13.39 7.49
N GLY A 334 7.99 -13.65 6.20
CA GLY A 334 6.98 -13.51 5.15
C GLY A 334 6.87 -12.10 4.56
N GLN A 335 6.17 -12.02 3.43
CA GLN A 335 5.81 -10.76 2.76
C GLN A 335 4.44 -10.29 3.25
N ASP A 336 4.46 -9.35 4.17
CA ASP A 336 3.27 -8.74 4.72
C ASP A 336 3.55 -7.26 4.97
N GLY A 337 2.63 -6.38 4.60
CA GLY A 337 2.75 -4.92 4.78
C GLY A 337 2.74 -4.46 6.23
N HIS A 338 2.36 -5.33 7.17
CA HIS A 338 2.30 -5.02 8.61
C HIS A 338 3.68 -5.07 9.27
N ASP A 339 4.60 -4.24 8.82
CA ASP A 339 5.99 -4.19 9.30
C ASP A 339 6.25 -3.17 10.42
N ARG A 340 5.20 -2.45 10.86
CA ARG A 340 5.30 -1.37 11.85
C ARG A 340 5.92 -1.85 13.17
N GLY A 341 5.50 -3.01 13.69
CA GLY A 341 6.05 -3.57 14.92
C GLY A 341 7.56 -3.83 14.84
N ALA A 342 8.01 -4.43 13.73
CA ALA A 342 9.43 -4.67 13.51
C ALA A 342 10.23 -3.35 13.42
N LYS A 343 9.69 -2.34 12.73
CA LYS A 343 10.33 -1.01 12.60
C LYS A 343 10.38 -0.22 13.90
N ILE A 344 9.42 -0.41 14.80
CA ILE A 344 9.42 0.26 16.12
C ILE A 344 10.48 -0.36 17.04
N ILE A 345 10.69 -1.67 16.94
CA ILE A 345 11.68 -2.38 17.76
C ILE A 345 13.11 -2.16 17.22
N ALA A 346 13.27 -2.00 15.92
CA ALA A 346 14.55 -1.75 15.27
C ALA A 346 15.07 -0.34 15.50
#